data_c12eee8edb07f0823bc64b3330d8f218
#
_entry.id   c12eee8edb07f0823bc64b3330d8f218
#
_cell.length_a   1.000
_cell.length_b   1.000
_cell.length_c   1.000
_cell.angle_alpha   90.00
_cell.angle_beta   90.00
_cell.angle_gamma   90.00
#
_symmetry.space_group_name_H-M   'P 1'
#
loop_
_entity.id
_entity.type
_entity.pdbx_description
1 polymer ?
#
loop_
_entity_poly.entity_id
_entity_poly.type
_entity_poly.pdbx_seq_one_letter_code
_entity_poly.pdbx_strand_id
1 'polypeptide(L)'
;TYVPNYFDILPMYMVILVMMPLMVALSRVSVWAVFAVMAAIWLFAQRSALDSLGMIDLHLGFPAEPWSDRKWFFNPFGWQLVFFTGFALMRGWIPKPPVNKALIALALVIVLANVPLSHIGMREFGFDWARDWRIANSGLLNKSDFGILRYVHFLSLAYLCWAAAGD
;
A
#
# COMPACT_ATOMS: atom_id res chain seq x y z
N THR A 1 25.80 -3.15 -1.73
CA THR A 1 24.84 -4.10 -1.11
C THR A 1 23.98 -4.66 -2.21
N TYR A 2 23.81 -5.99 -2.27
CA TYR A 2 22.97 -6.68 -3.24
C TYR A 2 21.76 -7.29 -2.51
N VAL A 3 20.54 -7.03 -3.02
CA VAL A 3 19.32 -7.61 -2.50
C VAL A 3 18.63 -8.38 -3.63
N PRO A 4 18.58 -9.74 -3.56
CA PRO A 4 17.87 -10.55 -4.54
C PRO A 4 16.37 -10.21 -4.56
N ASN A 5 15.73 -10.40 -5.72
CA ASN A 5 14.28 -10.20 -5.85
C ASN A 5 13.51 -11.02 -4.80
N TYR A 6 12.53 -10.40 -4.17
CA TYR A 6 11.65 -10.96 -3.13
C TYR A 6 12.31 -11.26 -1.77
N PHE A 7 13.62 -11.07 -1.61
CA PHE A 7 14.30 -11.20 -0.32
C PHE A 7 14.31 -9.89 0.50
N ASP A 8 13.77 -8.82 -0.08
CA ASP A 8 13.69 -7.50 0.54
C ASP A 8 12.49 -7.31 1.50
N ILE A 9 11.69 -8.35 1.72
CA ILE A 9 10.57 -8.32 2.69
C ILE A 9 11.07 -8.04 4.12
N LEU A 10 12.08 -8.77 4.60
CA LEU A 10 12.62 -8.55 5.95
C LEU A 10 13.32 -7.18 6.09
N PRO A 11 14.21 -6.78 5.18
CA PRO A 11 14.77 -5.44 5.18
C PRO A 11 13.69 -4.35 5.13
N MET A 12 12.63 -4.51 4.34
CA MET A 12 11.49 -3.59 4.30
C MET A 12 10.89 -3.41 5.70
N TYR A 13 10.57 -4.50 6.41
CA TYR A 13 10.04 -4.42 7.76
C TYR A 13 11.00 -3.74 8.73
N MET A 14 12.31 -4.01 8.62
CA MET A 14 13.31 -3.33 9.45
C MET A 14 13.30 -1.82 9.26
N VAL A 15 13.20 -1.34 8.02
CA VAL A 15 13.09 0.10 7.73
C VAL A 15 11.82 0.68 8.34
N ILE A 16 10.67 0.01 8.17
CA ILE A 16 9.39 0.45 8.75
C ILE A 16 9.47 0.51 10.28
N LEU A 17 10.09 -0.48 10.92
CA LEU A 17 10.28 -0.51 12.37
C LEU A 17 11.20 0.61 12.87
N VAL A 18 12.23 0.95 12.09
CA VAL A 18 13.10 2.11 12.39
C VAL A 18 12.34 3.43 12.29
N MET A 19 11.34 3.52 11.41
CA MET A 19 10.46 4.70 11.32
C MET A 19 9.49 4.81 12.52
N MET A 20 9.18 3.71 13.23
CA MET A 20 8.19 3.70 14.30
C MET A 20 8.48 4.69 15.44
N PRO A 21 9.71 4.78 16.01
CA PRO A 21 10.00 5.76 17.05
C PRO A 21 9.73 7.20 16.62
N LEU A 22 10.03 7.52 15.34
CA LEU A 22 9.76 8.86 14.78
C LEU A 22 8.26 9.14 14.71
N MET A 23 7.46 8.18 14.23
CA MET A 23 6.00 8.31 14.17
C MET A 23 5.37 8.43 15.57
N VAL A 24 5.88 7.66 16.54
CA VAL A 24 5.44 7.75 17.94
C VAL A 24 5.83 9.10 18.57
N ALA A 25 7.03 9.61 18.31
CA ALA A 25 7.46 10.92 18.78
C ALA A 25 6.59 12.04 18.16
N LEU A 26 6.33 11.97 16.86
CA LEU A 26 5.50 12.92 16.14
C LEU A 26 4.05 12.90 16.65
N SER A 27 3.51 11.74 17.03
CA SER A 27 2.16 11.62 17.57
C SER A 27 1.96 12.36 18.89
N ARG A 28 3.05 12.61 19.65
CA ARG A 28 3.00 13.43 20.88
C ARG A 28 2.76 14.90 20.57
N VAL A 29 3.10 15.36 19.37
CA VAL A 29 2.83 16.72 18.89
C VAL A 29 1.45 16.77 18.26
N SER A 30 1.18 15.90 17.26
CA SER A 30 -0.11 15.82 16.60
C SER A 30 -0.28 14.48 15.85
N VAL A 31 -1.40 13.82 16.06
CA VAL A 31 -1.77 12.61 15.28
C VAL A 31 -2.00 12.96 13.80
N TRP A 32 -2.53 14.15 13.53
CA TRP A 32 -2.73 14.61 12.15
C TRP A 32 -1.40 14.82 11.41
N ALA A 33 -0.35 15.26 12.12
CA ALA A 33 0.99 15.35 11.55
C ALA A 33 1.53 13.97 11.17
N VAL A 34 1.25 12.93 11.96
CA VAL A 34 1.61 11.54 11.61
C VAL A 34 0.94 11.14 10.29
N PHE A 35 -0.36 11.36 10.15
CA PHE A 35 -1.08 11.02 8.91
C PHE A 35 -0.58 11.82 7.71
N ALA A 36 -0.28 13.10 7.90
CA ALA A 36 0.29 13.92 6.83
C ALA A 36 1.67 13.40 6.39
N VAL A 37 2.53 13.04 7.32
CA VAL A 37 3.85 12.47 7.03
C VAL A 37 3.73 11.09 6.37
N MET A 38 2.85 10.21 6.87
CA MET A 38 2.58 8.92 6.24
C MET A 38 2.13 9.09 4.78
N ALA A 39 1.18 9.99 4.53
CA ALA A 39 0.67 10.27 3.19
C ALA A 39 1.75 10.87 2.29
N ALA A 40 2.55 11.81 2.79
CA ALA A 40 3.64 12.43 2.04
C ALA A 40 4.70 11.39 1.66
N ILE A 41 5.16 10.56 2.59
CA ILE A 41 6.13 9.49 2.32
C ILE A 41 5.57 8.51 1.28
N TRP A 42 4.30 8.14 1.41
CA TRP A 42 3.65 7.25 0.44
C TRP A 42 3.55 7.89 -0.96
N LEU A 43 3.20 9.18 -1.05
CA LEU A 43 3.13 9.91 -2.33
C LEU A 43 4.50 9.94 -3.02
N PHE A 44 5.56 10.25 -2.29
CA PHE A 44 6.93 10.23 -2.83
C PHE A 44 7.45 8.82 -3.14
N ALA A 45 6.79 7.78 -2.66
CA ALA A 45 7.08 6.40 -3.07
C ALA A 45 6.38 6.00 -4.37
N GLN A 46 5.39 6.77 -4.89
CA GLN A 46 4.63 6.43 -6.10
C GLN A 46 5.39 6.81 -7.37
N ARG A 47 6.27 5.93 -7.83
CA ARG A 47 7.13 6.17 -8.99
C ARG A 47 6.36 6.62 -10.24
N SER A 48 5.27 5.93 -10.56
CA SER A 48 4.45 6.23 -11.74
C SER A 48 3.82 7.63 -11.69
N ALA A 49 3.37 8.07 -10.52
CA ALA A 49 2.80 9.39 -10.34
C ALA A 49 3.88 10.49 -10.45
N LEU A 50 5.05 10.27 -9.83
CA LEU A 50 6.16 11.21 -9.91
C LEU A 50 6.72 11.34 -11.33
N ASP A 51 6.80 10.22 -12.05
CA ASP A 51 7.23 10.21 -13.46
C ASP A 51 6.28 11.03 -14.34
N SER A 52 4.97 10.86 -14.17
CA SER A 52 3.97 11.63 -14.92
C SER A 52 3.99 13.14 -14.62
N LEU A 53 4.51 13.53 -13.46
CA LEU A 53 4.69 14.94 -13.07
C LEU A 53 6.09 15.50 -13.38
N GLY A 54 6.97 14.69 -13.99
CA GLY A 54 8.36 15.08 -14.22
C GLY A 54 9.21 15.23 -12.97
N MET A 55 8.80 14.60 -11.87
CA MET A 55 9.43 14.71 -10.55
C MET A 55 10.07 13.38 -10.08
N ILE A 56 10.50 12.55 -11.02
CA ILE A 56 11.03 11.22 -10.73
C ILE A 56 12.24 11.23 -9.79
N ASP A 57 13.03 12.29 -9.80
CA ASP A 57 14.20 12.45 -8.93
C ASP A 57 13.85 12.51 -7.44
N LEU A 58 12.59 12.82 -7.11
CA LEU A 58 12.08 12.82 -5.74
C LEU A 58 11.58 11.46 -5.27
N HIS A 59 11.66 10.43 -6.13
CA HIS A 59 11.18 9.10 -5.80
C HIS A 59 11.94 8.47 -4.63
N LEU A 60 11.21 8.16 -3.57
CA LEU A 60 11.73 7.44 -2.41
C LEU A 60 11.77 5.93 -2.69
N GLY A 61 12.96 5.37 -2.77
CA GLY A 61 13.17 3.94 -2.97
C GLY A 61 14.64 3.57 -2.84
N PHE A 62 14.92 2.45 -2.17
CA PHE A 62 16.29 1.97 -2.01
C PHE A 62 16.80 1.26 -3.27
N PRO A 63 18.06 1.48 -3.68
CA PRO A 63 18.67 0.70 -4.74
C PRO A 63 18.85 -0.75 -4.29
N ALA A 64 18.55 -1.69 -5.17
CA ALA A 64 18.70 -3.11 -4.88
C ALA A 64 20.13 -3.62 -5.17
N GLU A 65 20.84 -2.94 -6.06
CA GLU A 65 22.18 -3.31 -6.50
C GLU A 65 22.94 -2.09 -7.04
N PRO A 66 24.29 -2.09 -6.98
CA PRO A 66 25.09 -0.92 -7.36
C PRO A 66 25.35 -0.78 -8.87
N TRP A 67 25.03 -1.80 -9.68
CA TRP A 67 25.32 -1.86 -11.12
C TRP A 67 24.10 -1.66 -12.01
N SER A 68 22.90 -1.42 -11.45
CA SER A 68 21.69 -1.09 -12.18
C SER A 68 20.78 -0.13 -11.40
N ASP A 69 19.78 0.43 -12.09
CA ASP A 69 18.77 1.32 -11.49
C ASP A 69 17.65 0.56 -10.79
N ARG A 70 17.81 -0.75 -10.59
CA ARG A 70 16.83 -1.59 -9.92
C ARG A 70 16.65 -1.16 -8.46
N LYS A 71 15.40 -0.93 -8.05
CA LYS A 71 15.04 -0.64 -6.67
C LYS A 71 14.54 -1.91 -5.96
N TRP A 72 14.43 -1.85 -4.66
CA TRP A 72 13.81 -2.92 -3.87
C TRP A 72 12.42 -3.22 -4.41
N PHE A 73 12.08 -4.52 -4.48
CA PHE A 73 10.77 -4.94 -4.94
C PHE A 73 9.67 -4.55 -3.96
N PHE A 74 9.91 -4.64 -2.64
CA PHE A 74 9.03 -4.13 -1.61
C PHE A 74 9.56 -2.79 -1.10
N ASN A 75 9.05 -1.69 -1.67
CA ASN A 75 9.45 -0.35 -1.27
C ASN A 75 8.91 -0.01 0.13
N PRO A 76 9.76 0.11 1.18
CA PRO A 76 9.31 0.37 2.54
C PRO A 76 8.51 1.66 2.69
N PHE A 77 8.81 2.67 1.87
CA PHE A 77 8.13 3.95 1.88
C PHE A 77 6.70 3.87 1.34
N GLY A 78 6.41 2.94 0.45
CA GLY A 78 5.05 2.62 0.02
C GLY A 78 4.33 1.74 1.04
N TRP A 79 4.97 0.65 1.48
CA TRP A 79 4.36 -0.34 2.38
C TRP A 79 4.17 0.14 3.81
N GLN A 80 4.87 1.19 4.25
CA GLN A 80 4.65 1.79 5.57
C GLN A 80 3.21 2.26 5.78
N LEU A 81 2.51 2.63 4.69
CA LEU A 81 1.13 3.12 4.78
C LEU A 81 0.21 2.08 5.43
N VAL A 82 0.26 0.82 4.98
CA VAL A 82 -0.58 -0.25 5.56
C VAL A 82 -0.16 -0.59 6.99
N PHE A 83 1.16 -0.60 7.26
CA PHE A 83 1.68 -0.90 8.58
C PHE A 83 1.23 0.14 9.61
N PHE A 84 1.43 1.44 9.31
CA PHE A 84 1.06 2.51 10.26
C PHE A 84 -0.45 2.73 10.32
N THR A 85 -1.23 2.37 9.30
CA THR A 85 -2.71 2.34 9.41
C THR A 85 -3.14 1.30 10.46
N GLY A 86 -2.58 0.09 10.41
CA GLY A 86 -2.84 -0.94 11.43
C GLY A 86 -2.40 -0.48 12.82
N PHE A 87 -1.21 0.12 12.92
CA PHE A 87 -0.70 0.68 14.18
C PHE A 87 -1.61 1.80 14.72
N ALA A 88 -2.10 2.70 13.87
CA ALA A 88 -3.00 3.78 14.24
C ALA A 88 -4.35 3.27 14.77
N LEU A 89 -4.90 2.21 14.16
CA LEU A 89 -6.09 1.52 14.66
C LEU A 89 -5.85 0.90 16.04
N MET A 90 -4.72 0.19 16.22
CA MET A 90 -4.36 -0.43 17.49
C MET A 90 -4.10 0.61 18.61
N ARG A 91 -3.58 1.78 18.25
CA ARG A 91 -3.35 2.88 19.20
C ARG A 91 -4.60 3.73 19.48
N GLY A 92 -5.70 3.46 18.77
CA GLY A 92 -6.93 4.26 18.89
C GLY A 92 -6.82 5.65 18.27
N TRP A 93 -5.83 5.91 17.40
CA TRP A 93 -5.72 7.17 16.65
C TRP A 93 -6.79 7.27 15.55
N ILE A 94 -7.21 6.14 15.05
CA ILE A 94 -8.34 5.99 14.15
C ILE A 94 -9.44 5.26 14.94
N PRO A 95 -10.68 5.78 14.99
CA PRO A 95 -11.78 5.07 15.62
C PRO A 95 -12.07 3.77 14.86
N LYS A 96 -12.51 2.76 15.60
CA LYS A 96 -12.93 1.49 14.99
C LYS A 96 -14.07 1.76 13.99
N PRO A 97 -13.99 1.24 12.76
CA PRO A 97 -15.06 1.43 11.79
C PRO A 97 -16.35 0.78 12.27
N PRO A 98 -17.50 1.46 12.12
CA PRO A 98 -18.78 0.87 12.51
C PRO A 98 -19.13 -0.31 11.59
N VAL A 99 -19.66 -1.38 12.19
CA VAL A 99 -20.16 -2.52 11.43
C VAL A 99 -21.56 -2.19 10.92
N ASN A 100 -21.70 -1.92 9.63
CA ASN A 100 -23.00 -1.67 9.01
C ASN A 100 -23.11 -2.29 7.60
N LYS A 101 -24.35 -2.53 7.16
CA LYS A 101 -24.65 -3.21 5.89
C LYS A 101 -24.11 -2.47 4.67
N ALA A 102 -24.10 -1.13 4.69
CA ALA A 102 -23.64 -0.33 3.57
C ALA A 102 -22.11 -0.45 3.37
N LEU A 103 -21.33 -0.38 4.46
CA LEU A 103 -19.90 -0.57 4.40
C LEU A 103 -19.53 -2.02 4.04
N ILE A 104 -20.26 -3.01 4.55
CA ILE A 104 -20.07 -4.42 4.16
C ILE A 104 -20.32 -4.59 2.66
N ALA A 105 -21.43 -4.04 2.14
CA ALA A 105 -21.73 -4.10 0.72
C ALA A 105 -20.67 -3.40 -0.14
N LEU A 106 -20.24 -2.21 0.26
CA LEU A 106 -19.15 -1.48 -0.42
C LEU A 106 -17.85 -2.29 -0.44
N ALA A 107 -17.45 -2.83 0.71
CA ALA A 107 -16.23 -3.63 0.81
C ALA A 107 -16.30 -4.91 -0.06
N LEU A 108 -17.47 -5.58 -0.08
CA LEU A 108 -17.72 -6.73 -0.96
C LEU A 108 -17.62 -6.34 -2.44
N VAL A 109 -18.23 -5.23 -2.84
CA VAL A 109 -18.13 -4.74 -4.23
C VAL A 109 -16.67 -4.48 -4.62
N ILE A 110 -15.89 -3.83 -3.76
CA ILE A 110 -14.48 -3.55 -4.02
C ILE A 110 -13.69 -4.87 -4.15
N VAL A 111 -13.90 -5.83 -3.27
CA VAL A 111 -13.21 -7.12 -3.31
C VAL A 111 -13.59 -7.89 -4.56
N LEU A 112 -14.88 -7.98 -4.90
CA LEU A 112 -15.36 -8.69 -6.08
C LEU A 112 -14.92 -8.03 -7.39
N ALA A 113 -14.89 -6.69 -7.45
CA ALA A 113 -14.40 -5.95 -8.59
C ALA A 113 -12.90 -6.21 -8.88
N ASN A 114 -12.14 -6.65 -7.89
CA ASN A 114 -10.74 -7.05 -8.08
C ASN A 114 -10.56 -8.48 -8.63
N VAL A 115 -11.60 -9.31 -8.63
CA VAL A 115 -11.52 -10.71 -9.15
C VAL A 115 -11.14 -10.72 -10.63
N PRO A 116 -11.81 -9.97 -11.54
CA PRO A 116 -11.40 -9.91 -12.95
C PRO A 116 -9.98 -9.37 -13.14
N LEU A 117 -9.54 -8.45 -12.27
CA LEU A 117 -8.21 -7.84 -12.30
C LEU A 117 -7.12 -8.73 -11.71
N SER A 118 -7.47 -9.88 -11.13
CA SER A 118 -6.52 -10.86 -10.62
C SER A 118 -5.79 -11.58 -11.76
N HIS A 119 -4.62 -12.14 -11.46
CA HIS A 119 -3.89 -12.97 -12.44
C HIS A 119 -4.72 -14.19 -12.90
N ILE A 120 -5.48 -14.78 -11.98
CA ILE A 120 -6.38 -15.91 -12.28
C ILE A 120 -7.53 -15.43 -13.17
N GLY A 121 -8.18 -14.31 -12.84
CA GLY A 121 -9.26 -13.73 -13.64
C GLY A 121 -8.86 -13.50 -15.09
N MET A 122 -7.69 -12.93 -15.33
CA MET A 122 -7.19 -12.64 -16.66
C MET A 122 -6.74 -13.89 -17.44
N ARG A 123 -6.11 -14.87 -16.76
CA ARG A 123 -5.52 -16.04 -17.39
C ARG A 123 -6.51 -17.16 -17.61
N GLU A 124 -7.31 -17.47 -16.58
CA GLU A 124 -8.20 -18.65 -16.61
C GLU A 124 -9.60 -18.32 -17.16
N PHE A 125 -10.06 -17.09 -16.98
CA PHE A 125 -11.37 -16.65 -17.43
C PHE A 125 -11.34 -15.75 -18.68
N GLY A 126 -10.14 -15.43 -19.21
CA GLY A 126 -9.97 -14.70 -20.45
C GLY A 126 -10.51 -13.25 -20.42
N PHE A 127 -10.42 -12.56 -19.28
CA PHE A 127 -10.85 -11.16 -19.19
C PHE A 127 -9.81 -10.22 -19.82
N ASP A 128 -9.73 -10.18 -21.16
CA ASP A 128 -8.76 -9.35 -21.88
C ASP A 128 -8.92 -7.85 -21.59
N TRP A 129 -10.16 -7.37 -21.47
CA TRP A 129 -10.45 -5.99 -21.09
C TRP A 129 -9.83 -5.62 -19.72
N ALA A 130 -9.80 -6.56 -18.77
CA ALA A 130 -9.22 -6.34 -17.45
C ALA A 130 -7.68 -6.26 -17.53
N ARG A 131 -7.08 -7.01 -18.45
CA ARG A 131 -5.65 -6.94 -18.73
C ARG A 131 -5.25 -5.57 -19.28
N ASP A 132 -5.98 -5.09 -20.29
CA ASP A 132 -5.71 -3.80 -20.94
C ASP A 132 -5.90 -2.64 -19.95
N TRP A 133 -6.98 -2.67 -19.17
CA TRP A 133 -7.22 -1.71 -18.11
C TRP A 133 -6.10 -1.72 -17.06
N ARG A 134 -5.64 -2.90 -16.65
CA ARG A 134 -4.56 -3.04 -15.68
C ARG A 134 -3.22 -2.52 -16.19
N ILE A 135 -2.93 -2.70 -17.47
CA ILE A 135 -1.73 -2.14 -18.11
C ILE A 135 -1.82 -0.60 -18.10
N ALA A 136 -2.94 -0.04 -18.53
CA ALA A 136 -3.17 1.40 -18.55
C ALA A 136 -3.10 2.04 -17.15
N ASN A 137 -3.52 1.31 -16.10
CA ASN A 137 -3.56 1.78 -14.72
C ASN A 137 -2.53 1.08 -13.81
N SER A 138 -1.40 0.66 -14.38
CA SER A 138 -0.38 -0.13 -13.66
C SER A 138 0.17 0.57 -12.41
N GLY A 139 0.30 1.89 -12.40
CA GLY A 139 0.74 2.67 -11.24
C GLY A 139 -0.20 2.52 -10.04
N LEU A 140 -1.52 2.54 -10.26
CA LEU A 140 -2.52 2.41 -9.19
C LEU A 140 -2.52 1.02 -8.55
N LEU A 141 -2.08 0.00 -9.30
CA LEU A 141 -2.03 -1.41 -8.88
C LEU A 141 -0.61 -1.86 -8.55
N ASN A 142 0.38 -0.95 -8.60
CA ASN A 142 1.78 -1.31 -8.41
C ASN A 142 1.98 -2.02 -7.06
N LYS A 143 2.63 -3.18 -7.11
CA LYS A 143 2.93 -3.97 -5.92
C LYS A 143 4.14 -3.44 -5.17
N SER A 144 5.14 -2.95 -5.91
CA SER A 144 6.40 -2.48 -5.32
C SER A 144 6.18 -1.24 -4.46
N ASP A 145 5.48 -0.25 -5.00
CA ASP A 145 5.23 1.04 -4.33
C ASP A 145 3.93 1.09 -3.54
N PHE A 146 3.23 -0.04 -3.46
CA PHE A 146 1.94 -0.18 -2.78
C PHE A 146 0.88 0.83 -3.28
N GLY A 147 0.48 0.69 -4.56
CA GLY A 147 -0.48 1.58 -5.21
C GLY A 147 -1.84 1.66 -4.50
N ILE A 148 -2.54 2.78 -4.70
CA ILE A 148 -3.76 3.13 -3.94
C ILE A 148 -4.86 2.07 -4.05
N LEU A 149 -5.05 1.43 -5.20
CA LEU A 149 -6.09 0.40 -5.35
C LEU A 149 -5.76 -0.87 -4.54
N ARG A 150 -4.48 -1.18 -4.33
CA ARG A 150 -4.08 -2.24 -3.40
C ARG A 150 -4.41 -1.89 -1.96
N TYR A 151 -4.17 -0.63 -1.59
CA TYR A 151 -4.50 -0.16 -0.24
C TYR A 151 -6.01 -0.22 0.02
N VAL A 152 -6.82 0.27 -0.92
CA VAL A 152 -8.29 0.21 -0.81
C VAL A 152 -8.79 -1.24 -0.76
N HIS A 153 -8.25 -2.13 -1.59
CA HIS A 153 -8.58 -3.56 -1.55
C HIS A 153 -8.19 -4.20 -0.22
N PHE A 154 -6.99 -3.91 0.28
CA PHE A 154 -6.54 -4.39 1.59
C PHE A 154 -7.46 -3.93 2.73
N LEU A 155 -7.81 -2.64 2.76
CA LEU A 155 -8.72 -2.10 3.78
C LEU A 155 -10.11 -2.74 3.71
N SER A 156 -10.61 -3.03 2.50
CA SER A 156 -11.89 -3.69 2.29
C SER A 156 -11.88 -5.12 2.84
N LEU A 157 -10.82 -5.90 2.57
CA LEU A 157 -10.64 -7.22 3.14
C LEU A 157 -10.52 -7.19 4.67
N ALA A 158 -9.68 -6.28 5.19
CA ALA A 158 -9.50 -6.12 6.63
C ALA A 158 -10.82 -5.76 7.33
N TYR A 159 -11.62 -4.88 6.72
CA TYR A 159 -12.94 -4.51 7.22
C TYR A 159 -13.93 -5.69 7.20
N LEU A 160 -13.96 -6.50 6.13
CA LEU A 160 -14.81 -7.69 6.08
C LEU A 160 -14.41 -8.72 7.16
N CYS A 161 -13.11 -8.93 7.36
CA CYS A 161 -12.63 -9.79 8.45
C CYS A 161 -13.02 -9.25 9.83
N TRP A 162 -12.88 -7.94 10.04
CA TRP A 162 -13.32 -7.26 11.25
C TRP A 162 -14.82 -7.44 11.50
N ALA A 163 -15.64 -7.18 10.47
CA ALA A 163 -17.10 -7.32 10.56
C ALA A 163 -17.55 -8.77 10.79
N ALA A 164 -16.81 -9.76 10.28
CA ALA A 164 -17.09 -11.17 10.46
C ALA A 164 -16.65 -11.73 11.83
N ALA A 165 -15.57 -11.15 12.40
CA ALA A 165 -15.04 -11.59 13.70
C ALA A 165 -15.99 -11.24 14.86
N GLY A 166 -16.84 -10.21 14.67
CA GLY A 166 -17.65 -9.65 15.75
C GLY A 166 -16.82 -8.87 16.79
N ASP A 167 -17.51 -8.19 17.69
CA ASP A 167 -16.90 -7.55 18.88
C ASP A 167 -16.59 -8.56 19.96
#